data_4f06d0e5ce458b19393beda91cbbc436
#
_entry.id   4f06d0e5ce458b19393beda91cbbc436
#
_cell.length_a   1.000
_cell.length_b   1.000
_cell.length_c   1.000
_cell.angle_alpha   90.00
_cell.angle_beta   90.00
_cell.angle_gamma   90.00
#
_symmetry.space_group_name_H-M   'P 1'
#
loop_
_entity.id
_entity.type
_entity.pdbx_description
1 polymer ?
#
loop_
_entity_poly.entity_id
_entity_poly.type
_entity_poly.pdbx_seq_one_letter_code
_entity_poly.pdbx_strand_id
1 'polypeptide(L)'
;MAKKSSVSRRTFLIGLLSTGYALAAEPVSDNIVRTGSDGLTTGQVEIPVPEGKIPAYFARPAKPGRYPVVVVIHEAFGVHEHIQDVCRRYAHAGYVAVAPELFVRQGNPAGHTDVNKIYQDIISKVSDDQVNGDLDATLAYARKQLNGHKTLAGAVGYCWGGRAVWEYAYHNPKLTAGLAYYGRVEGMVSDERPLDPVDFGSELKVPVLGLYAEKDTGISLESVARMQAELKKSSSGSEIIVLPGVGHAFNADYRANYNKAAADKAWALGLAWFRKYGMAGS
;
A
#
# COMPACT_ATOMS: atom_id res chain seq x y z
N MET A 1 15.13 -36.04 30.82
CA MET A 1 14.91 -35.93 29.35
C MET A 1 13.99 -34.71 29.08
N ALA A 2 14.59 -33.58 28.73
CA ALA A 2 13.84 -32.36 28.44
C ALA A 2 13.43 -32.37 26.94
N LYS A 3 12.13 -32.34 26.66
CA LYS A 3 11.62 -32.16 25.30
C LYS A 3 11.96 -30.75 24.82
N LYS A 4 12.88 -30.62 23.88
CA LYS A 4 13.07 -29.39 23.08
C LYS A 4 11.82 -29.23 22.21
N SER A 5 10.96 -28.26 22.53
CA SER A 5 9.87 -27.83 21.64
C SER A 5 10.52 -27.13 20.43
N SER A 6 10.43 -27.74 19.26
CA SER A 6 10.80 -27.09 18.01
C SER A 6 9.72 -26.05 17.69
N VAL A 7 10.01 -24.80 17.96
CA VAL A 7 9.20 -23.68 17.45
C VAL A 7 9.29 -23.74 15.92
N SER A 8 8.17 -23.97 15.26
CA SER A 8 8.08 -24.08 13.81
C SER A 8 8.60 -22.77 13.17
N ARG A 9 9.38 -22.88 12.07
CA ARG A 9 9.82 -21.71 11.28
C ARG A 9 8.66 -20.78 10.89
N ARG A 10 7.45 -21.33 10.75
CA ARG A 10 6.21 -20.57 10.47
C ARG A 10 5.81 -19.65 11.64
N THR A 11 5.89 -20.13 12.88
CA THR A 11 5.59 -19.33 14.08
C THR A 11 6.63 -18.23 14.29
N PHE A 12 7.87 -18.46 13.89
CA PHE A 12 8.96 -17.48 14.01
C PHE A 12 8.78 -16.29 13.02
N LEU A 13 8.38 -16.56 11.76
CA LEU A 13 8.10 -15.50 10.77
C LEU A 13 6.88 -14.64 11.16
N ILE A 14 5.81 -15.27 11.67
CA ILE A 14 4.62 -14.57 12.15
C ILE A 14 4.93 -13.69 13.37
N GLY A 15 5.77 -14.17 14.29
CA GLY A 15 6.24 -13.42 15.46
C GLY A 15 7.12 -12.21 15.09
N LEU A 16 7.94 -12.33 14.04
CA LEU A 16 8.80 -11.24 13.55
C LEU A 16 7.98 -10.10 12.91
N LEU A 17 6.90 -10.40 12.19
CA LEU A 17 6.01 -9.38 11.64
C LEU A 17 5.32 -8.55 12.73
N SER A 18 5.01 -9.12 13.90
CA SER A 18 4.26 -8.42 14.95
C SER A 18 5.16 -7.67 15.96
N THR A 19 6.38 -8.13 16.22
CA THR A 19 7.23 -7.58 17.29
C THR A 19 8.35 -6.67 16.80
N GLY A 20 8.88 -6.90 15.59
CA GLY A 20 10.00 -6.13 15.05
C GLY A 20 9.63 -4.73 14.54
N TYR A 21 8.37 -4.51 14.19
CA TYR A 21 7.87 -3.23 13.67
C TYR A 21 7.73 -2.14 14.72
N ALA A 22 7.57 -2.49 15.98
CA ALA A 22 7.44 -1.54 17.07
C ALA A 22 8.63 -0.57 17.14
N LEU A 23 9.83 -1.01 16.77
CA LEU A 23 11.05 -0.18 16.91
C LEU A 23 11.28 0.81 15.76
N ALA A 24 10.93 0.44 14.52
CA ALA A 24 11.11 1.33 13.36
C ALA A 24 9.96 2.32 13.16
N ALA A 25 8.79 1.98 13.70
CA ALA A 25 7.57 2.78 13.65
C ALA A 25 7.10 3.17 15.06
N GLU A 26 8.02 3.47 16.00
CA GLU A 26 7.62 3.93 17.32
C GLU A 26 6.64 5.10 17.21
N PRO A 27 5.49 5.01 17.88
CA PRO A 27 4.50 6.07 17.83
C PRO A 27 5.07 7.34 18.49
N VAL A 28 5.24 8.37 17.67
CA VAL A 28 5.66 9.70 18.15
C VAL A 28 4.44 10.48 18.67
N SER A 29 3.24 9.91 18.60
CA SER A 29 2.01 10.59 19.01
C SER A 29 0.98 9.64 19.66
N ASP A 30 0.19 10.17 20.58
CA ASP A 30 -0.98 9.51 21.19
C ASP A 30 -2.17 9.36 20.22
N ASN A 31 -2.01 9.72 18.95
CA ASN A 31 -3.07 9.81 17.95
C ASN A 31 -3.28 8.52 17.13
N ILE A 32 -2.74 7.39 17.58
CA ILE A 32 -2.86 6.12 16.84
C ILE A 32 -4.33 5.71 16.75
N VAL A 33 -4.82 5.60 15.54
CA VAL A 33 -6.15 5.07 15.26
C VAL A 33 -6.12 3.55 15.36
N ARG A 34 -7.05 3.00 16.13
CA ARG A 34 -7.21 1.55 16.31
C ARG A 34 -8.60 1.12 15.84
N THR A 35 -8.66 0.53 14.67
CA THR A 35 -9.90 -0.03 14.11
C THR A 35 -10.08 -1.45 14.62
N GLY A 36 -11.21 -1.71 15.29
CA GLY A 36 -11.56 -3.06 15.76
C GLY A 36 -11.82 -4.04 14.63
N SER A 37 -11.86 -5.33 14.95
CA SER A 37 -12.14 -6.41 14.01
C SER A 37 -13.56 -6.97 14.11
N ASP A 38 -14.44 -6.35 14.90
CA ASP A 38 -15.83 -6.80 15.04
C ASP A 38 -16.56 -6.79 13.69
N GLY A 39 -17.20 -7.89 13.33
CA GLY A 39 -17.83 -8.04 12.01
C GLY A 39 -16.87 -8.29 10.84
N LEU A 40 -15.58 -8.44 11.11
CA LEU A 40 -14.55 -8.77 10.11
C LEU A 40 -14.01 -10.19 10.29
N THR A 41 -13.45 -10.73 9.21
CA THR A 41 -12.49 -11.84 9.23
C THR A 41 -11.12 -11.24 8.90
N THR A 42 -10.17 -11.38 9.81
CA THR A 42 -8.80 -10.88 9.65
C THR A 42 -7.79 -11.98 9.88
N GLY A 43 -6.61 -11.85 9.37
CA GLY A 43 -5.54 -12.81 9.63
C GLY A 43 -4.33 -12.61 8.73
N GLN A 44 -3.37 -13.51 8.90
CA GLN A 44 -2.19 -13.59 8.06
C GLN A 44 -2.28 -14.80 7.13
N VAL A 45 -1.79 -14.64 5.92
CA VAL A 45 -1.74 -15.67 4.89
C VAL A 45 -0.37 -15.68 4.21
N GLU A 46 -0.07 -16.79 3.56
CA GLU A 46 1.09 -16.92 2.69
C GLU A 46 0.61 -16.94 1.24
N ILE A 47 1.03 -15.97 0.45
CA ILE A 47 0.67 -15.83 -0.97
C ILE A 47 1.74 -16.55 -1.80
N PRO A 48 1.38 -17.55 -2.61
CA PRO A 48 2.33 -18.19 -3.53
C PRO A 48 2.81 -17.21 -4.59
N VAL A 49 4.12 -17.12 -4.77
CA VAL A 49 4.81 -16.37 -5.83
C VAL A 49 5.84 -17.30 -6.50
N PRO A 50 6.39 -16.97 -7.67
CA PRO A 50 7.34 -17.85 -8.37
C PRO A 50 8.51 -18.33 -7.51
N GLU A 51 9.06 -17.46 -6.66
CA GLU A 51 10.22 -17.76 -5.81
C GLU A 51 9.83 -18.37 -4.44
N GLY A 52 8.56 -18.75 -4.22
CA GLY A 52 8.11 -19.35 -2.98
C GLY A 52 6.79 -18.78 -2.46
N LYS A 53 6.83 -18.10 -1.32
CA LYS A 53 5.64 -17.49 -0.70
C LYS A 53 6.02 -16.21 -0.01
N ILE A 54 5.13 -15.22 -0.08
CA ILE A 54 5.23 -13.98 0.68
C ILE A 54 4.13 -13.89 1.74
N PRO A 55 4.45 -13.42 2.96
CA PRO A 55 3.43 -13.16 3.97
C PRO A 55 2.53 -11.99 3.55
N ALA A 56 1.27 -12.03 3.97
CA ALA A 56 0.35 -10.90 3.81
C ALA A 56 -0.63 -10.85 4.97
N TYR A 57 -1.04 -9.65 5.36
CA TYR A 57 -2.19 -9.44 6.22
C TYR A 57 -3.44 -9.21 5.39
N PHE A 58 -4.59 -9.74 5.84
CA PHE A 58 -5.86 -9.43 5.20
C PHE A 58 -6.95 -9.08 6.21
N ALA A 59 -7.91 -8.30 5.75
CA ALA A 59 -9.17 -8.04 6.42
C ALA A 59 -10.30 -8.03 5.39
N ARG A 60 -11.46 -8.61 5.75
CA ARG A 60 -12.66 -8.59 4.92
C ARG A 60 -13.92 -8.64 5.79
N PRO A 61 -15.09 -8.23 5.28
CA PRO A 61 -16.34 -8.47 6.00
C PRO A 61 -16.53 -9.95 6.34
N ALA A 62 -16.99 -10.27 7.57
CA ALA A 62 -17.29 -11.62 7.99
C ALA A 62 -18.58 -12.16 7.32
N LYS A 63 -19.49 -11.25 6.95
CA LYS A 63 -20.72 -11.58 6.23
C LYS A 63 -20.41 -12.27 4.91
N PRO A 64 -21.11 -13.36 4.54
CA PRO A 64 -20.94 -13.98 3.25
C PRO A 64 -21.21 -13.02 2.09
N GLY A 65 -20.35 -13.04 1.08
CA GLY A 65 -20.45 -12.17 -0.10
C GLY A 65 -19.17 -12.17 -0.92
N ARG A 66 -19.20 -11.49 -2.06
CA ARG A 66 -18.03 -11.16 -2.85
C ARG A 66 -17.86 -9.65 -2.84
N TYR A 67 -16.71 -9.21 -2.39
CA TYR A 67 -16.41 -7.79 -2.16
C TYR A 67 -15.32 -7.29 -3.12
N PRO A 68 -15.37 -6.03 -3.59
CA PRO A 68 -14.25 -5.47 -4.35
C PRO A 68 -12.94 -5.64 -3.59
N VAL A 69 -11.86 -5.93 -4.31
CA VAL A 69 -10.54 -6.12 -3.70
C VAL A 69 -9.79 -4.79 -3.65
N VAL A 70 -9.16 -4.50 -2.53
CA VAL A 70 -8.17 -3.42 -2.39
C VAL A 70 -6.85 -4.04 -1.97
N VAL A 71 -5.85 -3.98 -2.85
CA VAL A 71 -4.48 -4.32 -2.48
C VAL A 71 -3.87 -3.10 -1.80
N VAL A 72 -3.43 -3.27 -0.55
CA VAL A 72 -2.84 -2.20 0.27
C VAL A 72 -1.33 -2.32 0.22
N ILE A 73 -0.67 -1.34 -0.40
CA ILE A 73 0.78 -1.32 -0.59
C ILE A 73 1.40 -0.47 0.52
N HIS A 74 2.24 -1.12 1.32
CA HIS A 74 2.83 -0.54 2.52
C HIS A 74 3.86 0.57 2.22
N GLU A 75 4.22 1.33 3.24
CA GLU A 75 5.32 2.30 3.23
C GLU A 75 6.69 1.61 3.25
N ALA A 76 7.77 2.37 3.40
CA ALA A 76 9.13 1.84 3.53
C ALA A 76 9.32 0.88 4.73
N PHE A 77 8.38 0.86 5.66
CA PHE A 77 8.44 0.08 6.91
C PHE A 77 7.75 -1.30 6.83
N GLY A 78 7.21 -1.72 5.66
CA GLY A 78 6.49 -2.98 5.46
C GLY A 78 5.09 -3.02 6.07
N VAL A 79 4.54 -4.21 6.30
CA VAL A 79 3.16 -4.41 6.80
C VAL A 79 3.10 -4.35 8.33
N HIS A 80 3.28 -3.16 8.89
CA HIS A 80 3.16 -2.90 10.33
C HIS A 80 1.71 -2.59 10.74
N GLU A 81 1.46 -2.36 12.05
CA GLU A 81 0.11 -2.21 12.60
C GLU A 81 -0.73 -1.14 11.91
N HIS A 82 -0.16 0.00 11.53
CA HIS A 82 -0.90 1.03 10.79
C HIS A 82 -1.43 0.49 9.44
N ILE A 83 -0.62 -0.26 8.69
CA ILE A 83 -1.04 -0.87 7.41
C ILE A 83 -2.11 -1.95 7.64
N GLN A 84 -1.99 -2.74 8.72
CA GLN A 84 -3.02 -3.70 9.11
C GLN A 84 -4.32 -2.99 9.52
N ASP A 85 -4.22 -1.87 10.24
CA ASP A 85 -5.36 -1.03 10.59
C ASP A 85 -6.05 -0.45 9.35
N VAL A 86 -5.29 0.03 8.37
CA VAL A 86 -5.82 0.47 7.07
C VAL A 86 -6.58 -0.65 6.38
N CYS A 87 -6.10 -1.89 6.40
CA CYS A 87 -6.83 -3.04 5.86
C CYS A 87 -8.17 -3.23 6.58
N ARG A 88 -8.22 -3.11 7.91
CA ARG A 88 -9.47 -3.20 8.68
C ARG A 88 -10.44 -2.07 8.34
N ARG A 89 -9.94 -0.83 8.18
CA ARG A 89 -10.76 0.32 7.72
C ARG A 89 -11.41 0.04 6.37
N TYR A 90 -10.66 -0.48 5.38
CA TYR A 90 -11.22 -0.86 4.08
C TYR A 90 -12.21 -2.02 4.21
N ALA A 91 -11.96 -2.98 5.09
CA ALA A 91 -12.88 -4.09 5.32
C ALA A 91 -14.22 -3.62 5.93
N HIS A 92 -14.20 -2.67 6.89
CA HIS A 92 -15.42 -2.02 7.39
C HIS A 92 -16.15 -1.21 6.31
N ALA A 93 -15.42 -0.67 5.35
CA ALA A 93 -16.01 0.02 4.20
C ALA A 93 -16.51 -0.95 3.10
N GLY A 94 -16.50 -2.27 3.34
CA GLY A 94 -17.06 -3.28 2.45
C GLY A 94 -16.12 -3.80 1.37
N TYR A 95 -14.81 -3.80 1.61
CA TYR A 95 -13.80 -4.33 0.71
C TYR A 95 -13.11 -5.59 1.27
N VAL A 96 -12.55 -6.41 0.41
CA VAL A 96 -11.47 -7.34 0.77
C VAL A 96 -10.16 -6.58 0.65
N ALA A 97 -9.51 -6.30 1.78
CA ALA A 97 -8.23 -5.61 1.81
C ALA A 97 -7.10 -6.60 2.09
N VAL A 98 -6.01 -6.56 1.32
CA VAL A 98 -4.84 -7.44 1.46
C VAL A 98 -3.58 -6.62 1.33
N ALA A 99 -2.69 -6.75 2.30
CA ALA A 99 -1.39 -6.09 2.32
C ALA A 99 -0.27 -7.15 2.26
N PRO A 100 0.39 -7.36 1.11
CA PRO A 100 1.53 -8.26 0.99
C PRO A 100 2.80 -7.63 1.54
N GLU A 101 3.71 -8.47 2.11
CA GLU A 101 5.05 -8.05 2.55
C GLU A 101 6.02 -8.10 1.37
N LEU A 102 6.19 -6.98 0.70
CA LEU A 102 6.90 -6.89 -0.58
C LEU A 102 8.43 -6.93 -0.46
N PHE A 103 8.97 -6.75 0.76
CA PHE A 103 10.41 -6.68 0.98
C PHE A 103 11.01 -7.99 1.54
N VAL A 104 10.20 -9.00 1.80
CA VAL A 104 10.62 -10.20 2.54
C VAL A 104 11.83 -10.92 1.93
N ARG A 105 12.04 -10.80 0.62
CA ARG A 105 13.19 -11.42 -0.08
C ARG A 105 14.48 -10.61 0.07
N GLN A 106 14.37 -9.30 0.25
CA GLN A 106 15.53 -8.41 0.39
C GLN A 106 15.89 -8.14 1.85
N GLY A 107 14.95 -8.28 2.78
CA GLY A 107 15.19 -8.10 4.18
C GLY A 107 13.95 -7.73 4.99
N ASN A 108 14.16 -7.49 6.28
CA ASN A 108 13.10 -7.05 7.19
C ASN A 108 13.36 -5.59 7.59
N PRO A 109 12.55 -4.61 7.17
CA PRO A 109 12.75 -3.21 7.53
C PRO A 109 12.61 -2.94 9.03
N ALA A 110 11.92 -3.80 9.77
CA ALA A 110 11.75 -3.67 11.23
C ALA A 110 13.06 -3.69 12.05
N GLY A 111 14.14 -4.21 11.47
CA GLY A 111 15.47 -4.18 12.09
C GLY A 111 16.20 -2.84 11.97
N HIS A 112 15.66 -1.87 11.25
CA HIS A 112 16.29 -0.59 10.96
C HIS A 112 15.57 0.55 11.67
N THR A 113 16.32 1.43 12.33
CA THR A 113 15.82 2.68 12.93
C THR A 113 15.96 3.89 12.00
N ASP A 114 16.78 3.76 10.95
CA ASP A 114 17.06 4.80 9.96
C ASP A 114 16.43 4.44 8.61
N VAL A 115 15.54 5.28 8.12
CA VAL A 115 14.86 5.09 6.83
C VAL A 115 15.83 5.07 5.65
N ASN A 116 16.95 5.82 5.73
CA ASN A 116 17.96 5.81 4.66
C ASN A 116 18.63 4.43 4.55
N LYS A 117 18.84 3.75 5.68
CA LYS A 117 19.36 2.37 5.69
C LYS A 117 18.36 1.40 5.10
N ILE A 118 17.07 1.55 5.38
CA ILE A 118 16.03 0.73 4.74
C ILE A 118 16.10 0.89 3.21
N TYR A 119 16.26 2.13 2.73
CA TYR A 119 16.41 2.38 1.28
C TYR A 119 17.68 1.74 0.72
N GLN A 120 18.82 1.89 1.38
CA GLN A 120 20.12 1.36 0.91
C GLN A 120 20.18 -0.17 0.96
N ASP A 121 19.72 -0.78 2.05
CA ASP A 121 19.94 -2.19 2.33
C ASP A 121 18.84 -3.09 1.74
N ILE A 122 17.62 -2.58 1.61
CA ILE A 122 16.43 -3.33 1.23
C ILE A 122 15.81 -2.77 -0.06
N ILE A 123 15.27 -1.54 -0.03
CA ILE A 123 14.42 -0.99 -1.10
C ILE A 123 15.19 -0.83 -2.42
N SER A 124 16.48 -0.50 -2.37
CA SER A 124 17.32 -0.39 -3.58
C SER A 124 17.37 -1.67 -4.43
N LYS A 125 17.13 -2.82 -3.79
CA LYS A 125 17.19 -4.17 -4.39
C LYS A 125 15.81 -4.72 -4.80
N VAL A 126 14.75 -3.94 -4.60
CA VAL A 126 13.39 -4.35 -4.94
C VAL A 126 13.07 -3.81 -6.34
N SER A 127 12.88 -4.70 -7.30
CA SER A 127 12.53 -4.32 -8.67
C SER A 127 11.04 -4.07 -8.84
N ASP A 128 10.70 -3.20 -9.80
CA ASP A 128 9.29 -2.96 -10.17
C ASP A 128 8.64 -4.24 -10.70
N ASP A 129 9.36 -5.09 -11.44
CA ASP A 129 8.87 -6.38 -11.93
C ASP A 129 8.50 -7.33 -10.80
N GLN A 130 9.35 -7.42 -9.75
CA GLN A 130 9.05 -8.20 -8.56
C GLN A 130 7.77 -7.70 -7.87
N VAL A 131 7.68 -6.38 -7.65
CA VAL A 131 6.52 -5.76 -6.99
C VAL A 131 5.24 -6.03 -7.80
N ASN A 132 5.26 -5.80 -9.09
CA ASN A 132 4.13 -6.02 -9.98
C ASN A 132 3.67 -7.49 -9.97
N GLY A 133 4.61 -8.43 -10.04
CA GLY A 133 4.32 -9.87 -9.96
C GLY A 133 3.70 -10.27 -8.61
N ASP A 134 4.21 -9.73 -7.50
CA ASP A 134 3.67 -9.97 -6.16
C ASP A 134 2.25 -9.40 -5.99
N LEU A 135 1.99 -8.23 -6.56
CA LEU A 135 0.66 -7.61 -6.53
C LEU A 135 -0.34 -8.40 -7.38
N ASP A 136 0.07 -8.90 -8.54
CA ASP A 136 -0.76 -9.80 -9.36
C ASP A 136 -1.10 -11.10 -8.61
N ALA A 137 -0.11 -11.72 -7.97
CA ALA A 137 -0.30 -12.92 -7.16
C ALA A 137 -1.23 -12.64 -5.95
N THR A 138 -1.07 -11.48 -5.31
CA THR A 138 -1.92 -11.03 -4.19
C THR A 138 -3.38 -10.87 -4.65
N LEU A 139 -3.58 -10.22 -5.79
CA LEU A 139 -4.91 -10.02 -6.36
C LEU A 139 -5.57 -11.35 -6.75
N ALA A 140 -4.82 -12.26 -7.37
CA ALA A 140 -5.30 -13.60 -7.71
C ALA A 140 -5.68 -14.40 -6.46
N TYR A 141 -4.85 -14.33 -5.41
CA TYR A 141 -5.12 -14.97 -4.11
C TYR A 141 -6.38 -14.41 -3.44
N ALA A 142 -6.52 -13.09 -3.38
CA ALA A 142 -7.70 -12.44 -2.80
C ALA A 142 -8.99 -12.85 -3.50
N ARG A 143 -8.99 -12.91 -4.82
CA ARG A 143 -10.13 -13.37 -5.63
C ARG A 143 -10.49 -14.83 -5.38
N LYS A 144 -9.50 -15.69 -5.21
CA LYS A 144 -9.68 -17.14 -5.10
C LYS A 144 -9.96 -17.60 -3.66
N GLN A 145 -9.28 -17.01 -2.67
CA GLN A 145 -9.25 -17.52 -1.30
C GLN A 145 -9.98 -16.62 -0.29
N LEU A 146 -10.14 -15.32 -0.59
CA LEU A 146 -10.67 -14.36 0.38
C LEU A 146 -12.04 -13.79 -0.01
N ASN A 147 -12.77 -14.43 -0.91
CA ASN A 147 -14.07 -13.97 -1.44
C ASN A 147 -13.99 -12.61 -2.19
N GLY A 148 -12.85 -12.29 -2.77
CA GLY A 148 -12.70 -11.12 -3.60
C GLY A 148 -13.58 -11.17 -4.87
N HIS A 149 -14.07 -10.01 -5.31
CA HIS A 149 -14.81 -9.87 -6.54
C HIS A 149 -13.93 -10.27 -7.75
N LYS A 150 -14.51 -10.88 -8.76
CA LYS A 150 -13.75 -11.44 -9.88
C LYS A 150 -13.06 -10.38 -10.74
N THR A 151 -13.65 -9.21 -10.86
CA THR A 151 -13.17 -8.13 -11.75
C THR A 151 -12.89 -6.82 -11.01
N LEU A 152 -13.69 -6.45 -9.99
CA LEU A 152 -13.52 -5.19 -9.27
C LEU A 152 -12.33 -5.27 -8.33
N ALA A 153 -11.27 -4.55 -8.66
CA ALA A 153 -10.06 -4.49 -7.85
C ALA A 153 -9.37 -3.14 -7.97
N GLY A 154 -8.90 -2.62 -6.87
CA GLY A 154 -8.09 -1.40 -6.78
C GLY A 154 -6.80 -1.62 -6.01
N ALA A 155 -5.91 -0.65 -6.10
CA ALA A 155 -4.71 -0.56 -5.27
C ALA A 155 -4.73 0.75 -4.48
N VAL A 156 -4.25 0.70 -3.25
CA VAL A 156 -3.94 1.89 -2.46
C VAL A 156 -2.54 1.74 -1.90
N GLY A 157 -1.76 2.81 -1.91
CA GLY A 157 -0.40 2.76 -1.40
C GLY A 157 0.05 4.09 -0.82
N TYR A 158 1.00 4.00 0.10
CA TYR A 158 1.47 5.11 0.92
C TYR A 158 2.98 5.26 0.77
N CYS A 159 3.50 6.48 0.64
CA CYS A 159 4.93 6.77 0.50
C CYS A 159 5.56 5.95 -0.64
N TRP A 160 6.47 5.01 -0.34
CA TRP A 160 7.01 4.07 -1.31
C TRP A 160 5.90 3.31 -2.06
N GLY A 161 4.90 2.81 -1.32
CA GLY A 161 3.73 2.15 -1.91
C GLY A 161 2.86 3.08 -2.76
N GLY A 162 2.88 4.39 -2.51
CA GLY A 162 2.21 5.37 -3.35
C GLY A 162 2.83 5.46 -4.76
N ARG A 163 4.17 5.34 -4.89
CA ARG A 163 4.83 5.16 -6.19
C ARG A 163 4.40 3.83 -6.83
N ALA A 164 4.43 2.76 -6.07
CA ALA A 164 4.08 1.44 -6.57
C ALA A 164 2.62 1.35 -7.09
N VAL A 165 1.69 2.18 -6.60
CA VAL A 165 0.33 2.26 -7.18
C VAL A 165 0.36 2.76 -8.61
N TRP A 166 1.17 3.80 -8.93
CA TRP A 166 1.29 4.30 -10.29
C TRP A 166 1.88 3.23 -11.21
N GLU A 167 2.95 2.56 -10.77
CA GLU A 167 3.60 1.46 -11.49
C GLU A 167 2.62 0.30 -11.76
N TYR A 168 1.91 -0.13 -10.72
CA TYR A 168 0.96 -1.23 -10.85
C TYR A 168 -0.25 -0.87 -11.72
N ALA A 169 -0.70 0.37 -11.71
CA ALA A 169 -1.75 0.85 -12.61
C ALA A 169 -1.29 0.88 -14.08
N TYR A 170 0.00 1.12 -14.32
CA TYR A 170 0.60 1.04 -15.65
C TYR A 170 0.77 -0.43 -16.08
N HIS A 171 1.29 -1.28 -15.19
CA HIS A 171 1.48 -2.73 -15.40
C HIS A 171 0.17 -3.48 -15.64
N ASN A 172 -0.86 -3.21 -14.83
CA ASN A 172 -2.12 -3.97 -14.84
C ASN A 172 -3.32 -3.12 -15.33
N PRO A 173 -3.57 -3.05 -16.66
CA PRO A 173 -4.66 -2.26 -17.22
C PRO A 173 -6.06 -2.78 -16.89
N LYS A 174 -6.17 -3.92 -16.19
CA LYS A 174 -7.44 -4.49 -15.69
C LYS A 174 -7.75 -4.06 -14.25
N LEU A 175 -6.88 -3.30 -13.61
CA LEU A 175 -7.17 -2.68 -12.33
C LEU A 175 -8.30 -1.67 -12.51
N THR A 176 -9.24 -1.61 -11.58
CA THR A 176 -10.41 -0.71 -11.69
C THR A 176 -10.07 0.72 -11.35
N ALA A 177 -9.27 0.94 -10.29
CA ALA A 177 -8.81 2.26 -9.86
C ALA A 177 -7.62 2.16 -8.91
N GLY A 178 -6.85 3.26 -8.78
CA GLY A 178 -5.75 3.40 -7.84
C GLY A 178 -5.86 4.62 -6.93
N LEU A 179 -5.24 4.55 -5.74
CA LEU A 179 -5.09 5.65 -4.79
C LEU A 179 -3.62 5.74 -4.36
N ALA A 180 -2.93 6.78 -4.79
CA ALA A 180 -1.51 6.99 -4.53
C ALA A 180 -1.31 8.13 -3.51
N TYR A 181 -0.98 7.78 -2.25
CA TYR A 181 -0.71 8.75 -1.21
C TYR A 181 0.77 9.10 -1.19
N TYR A 182 1.10 10.38 -1.39
CA TYR A 182 2.45 10.94 -1.30
C TYR A 182 3.57 10.03 -1.83
N GLY A 183 3.31 9.38 -2.98
CA GLY A 183 4.30 8.56 -3.68
C GLY A 183 5.18 9.38 -4.59
N ARG A 184 6.49 9.12 -4.61
CA ARG A 184 7.40 9.79 -5.56
C ARG A 184 6.96 9.52 -6.99
N VAL A 185 6.93 10.56 -7.79
CA VAL A 185 6.59 10.49 -9.23
C VAL A 185 7.81 10.67 -10.12
N GLU A 186 8.97 11.03 -9.54
CA GLU A 186 10.20 11.32 -10.25
C GLU A 186 11.43 11.15 -9.34
N GLY A 187 12.59 10.83 -9.93
CA GLY A 187 13.88 10.76 -9.25
C GLY A 187 14.18 9.42 -8.57
N MET A 188 13.58 8.33 -9.05
CA MET A 188 13.80 6.97 -8.52
C MET A 188 14.37 5.99 -9.56
N VAL A 189 14.71 6.45 -10.75
CA VAL A 189 15.24 5.59 -11.83
C VAL A 189 16.52 4.87 -11.40
N SER A 190 16.56 3.57 -11.64
CA SER A 190 17.70 2.68 -11.42
C SER A 190 17.54 1.43 -12.29
N ASP A 191 18.50 0.51 -12.26
CA ASP A 191 18.39 -0.78 -12.97
C ASP A 191 17.16 -1.58 -12.50
N GLU A 192 16.83 -1.52 -11.21
CA GLU A 192 15.65 -2.20 -10.64
C GLU A 192 14.33 -1.44 -10.92
N ARG A 193 14.41 -0.18 -11.28
CA ARG A 193 13.29 0.73 -11.52
C ARG A 193 13.61 1.60 -12.73
N PRO A 194 13.39 1.10 -13.95
CA PRO A 194 13.86 1.76 -15.18
C PRO A 194 13.07 3.03 -15.54
N LEU A 195 11.86 3.20 -14.99
CA LEU A 195 10.98 4.34 -15.26
C LEU A 195 10.50 4.99 -13.97
N ASP A 196 10.28 6.27 -14.02
CA ASP A 196 9.51 6.99 -13.01
C ASP A 196 8.03 7.14 -13.46
N PRO A 197 7.06 7.28 -12.55
CA PRO A 197 5.66 7.50 -12.90
C PRO A 197 5.41 8.62 -13.92
N VAL A 198 6.22 9.68 -13.89
CA VAL A 198 6.14 10.79 -14.86
C VAL A 198 6.43 10.35 -16.30
N ASP A 199 7.25 9.32 -16.49
CA ASP A 199 7.66 8.86 -17.82
C ASP A 199 6.54 8.14 -18.58
N PHE A 200 5.63 7.48 -17.85
CA PHE A 200 4.48 6.76 -18.42
C PHE A 200 3.11 7.37 -18.08
N GLY A 201 3.09 8.54 -17.42
CA GLY A 201 1.86 9.20 -16.99
C GLY A 201 0.84 9.41 -18.11
N SER A 202 1.32 9.75 -19.32
CA SER A 202 0.49 9.93 -20.52
C SER A 202 -0.07 8.61 -21.11
N GLU A 203 0.49 7.47 -20.75
CA GLU A 203 0.10 6.15 -21.26
C GLU A 203 -0.86 5.39 -20.34
N LEU A 204 -1.09 5.92 -19.13
CA LEU A 204 -1.99 5.28 -18.16
C LEU A 204 -3.38 5.03 -18.73
N LYS A 205 -3.91 3.85 -18.44
CA LYS A 205 -5.29 3.44 -18.80
C LYS A 205 -6.19 3.34 -17.56
N VAL A 206 -5.62 3.09 -16.41
CA VAL A 206 -6.31 2.94 -15.14
C VAL A 206 -6.41 4.30 -14.45
N PRO A 207 -7.60 4.69 -13.96
CA PRO A 207 -7.75 5.94 -13.20
C PRO A 207 -7.08 5.85 -11.83
N VAL A 208 -6.14 6.73 -11.57
CA VAL A 208 -5.44 6.85 -10.28
C VAL A 208 -5.67 8.24 -9.70
N LEU A 209 -6.06 8.32 -8.43
CA LEU A 209 -6.08 9.55 -7.65
C LEU A 209 -4.78 9.66 -6.85
N GLY A 210 -3.96 10.65 -7.17
CA GLY A 210 -2.80 11.03 -6.38
C GLY A 210 -3.18 12.04 -5.29
N LEU A 211 -2.78 11.78 -4.05
CA LEU A 211 -3.02 12.63 -2.89
C LEU A 211 -1.67 13.07 -2.31
N TYR A 212 -1.31 14.33 -2.56
CA TYR A 212 0.01 14.89 -2.26
C TYR A 212 -0.08 15.98 -1.21
N ALA A 213 1.04 16.32 -0.60
CA ALA A 213 1.16 17.30 0.48
C ALA A 213 1.89 18.56 -0.02
N GLU A 214 1.34 19.73 0.26
CA GLU A 214 1.93 21.01 -0.17
C GLU A 214 3.34 21.24 0.42
N LYS A 215 3.55 20.82 1.68
CA LYS A 215 4.80 21.00 2.42
C LYS A 215 5.68 19.75 2.45
N ASP A 216 5.53 18.86 1.46
CA ASP A 216 6.38 17.69 1.35
C ASP A 216 7.80 18.11 0.94
N THR A 217 8.80 17.83 1.78
CA THR A 217 10.20 18.15 1.51
C THR A 217 10.91 17.11 0.66
N GLY A 218 10.31 15.93 0.49
CA GLY A 218 10.85 14.82 -0.30
C GLY A 218 10.26 14.71 -1.70
N ILE A 219 9.11 15.38 -1.95
CA ILE A 219 8.39 15.35 -3.23
C ILE A 219 8.07 16.82 -3.60
N SER A 220 8.76 17.36 -4.58
CA SER A 220 8.57 18.76 -4.95
C SER A 220 7.24 18.99 -5.68
N LEU A 221 6.63 20.16 -5.47
CA LEU A 221 5.43 20.56 -6.22
C LEU A 221 5.70 20.65 -7.73
N GLU A 222 6.95 20.90 -8.11
CA GLU A 222 7.35 20.90 -9.52
C GLU A 222 7.27 19.51 -10.14
N SER A 223 7.75 18.45 -9.47
CA SER A 223 7.61 17.07 -9.94
C SER A 223 6.13 16.64 -10.01
N VAL A 224 5.34 17.04 -9.01
CA VAL A 224 3.89 16.82 -9.02
C VAL A 224 3.21 17.52 -10.20
N ALA A 225 3.58 18.77 -10.50
CA ALA A 225 3.05 19.52 -11.63
C ALA A 225 3.43 18.89 -12.99
N ARG A 226 4.67 18.36 -13.11
CA ARG A 226 5.07 17.58 -14.30
C ARG A 226 4.19 16.34 -14.47
N MET A 227 3.99 15.56 -13.42
CA MET A 227 3.10 14.40 -13.48
C MET A 227 1.67 14.80 -13.86
N GLN A 228 1.12 15.88 -13.28
CA GLN A 228 -0.20 16.40 -13.67
C GLN A 228 -0.28 16.77 -15.16
N ALA A 229 0.81 17.29 -15.72
CA ALA A 229 0.87 17.63 -17.16
C ALA A 229 0.86 16.37 -18.04
N GLU A 230 1.56 15.30 -17.63
CA GLU A 230 1.51 14.00 -18.34
C GLU A 230 0.14 13.33 -18.22
N LEU A 231 -0.46 13.34 -17.03
CA LEU A 231 -1.81 12.78 -16.83
C LEU A 231 -2.88 13.43 -17.68
N LYS A 232 -2.77 14.74 -17.98
CA LYS A 232 -3.70 15.45 -18.88
C LYS A 232 -3.66 14.94 -20.33
N LYS A 233 -2.58 14.29 -20.74
CA LYS A 233 -2.44 13.70 -22.08
C LYS A 233 -3.03 12.29 -22.12
N SER A 234 -3.23 11.64 -20.96
CA SER A 234 -3.77 10.28 -20.87
C SER A 234 -5.30 10.27 -20.95
N SER A 235 -5.87 9.12 -21.33
CA SER A 235 -7.31 8.87 -21.30
C SER A 235 -7.78 8.22 -20.01
N SER A 236 -6.92 8.04 -19.02
CA SER A 236 -7.23 7.31 -17.77
C SER A 236 -8.26 8.01 -16.89
N GLY A 237 -8.36 9.33 -16.98
CA GLY A 237 -9.11 10.15 -16.04
C GLY A 237 -8.42 10.30 -14.68
N SER A 238 -7.11 10.00 -14.60
CA SER A 238 -6.32 10.17 -13.39
C SER A 238 -6.21 11.63 -12.97
N GLU A 239 -6.16 11.86 -11.66
CA GLU A 239 -6.12 13.20 -11.06
C GLU A 239 -5.09 13.26 -9.93
N ILE A 240 -4.54 14.44 -9.67
CA ILE A 240 -3.72 14.70 -8.49
C ILE A 240 -4.31 15.87 -7.72
N ILE A 241 -4.52 15.66 -6.41
CA ILE A 241 -4.95 16.69 -5.47
C ILE A 241 -3.79 16.95 -4.50
N VAL A 242 -3.38 18.22 -4.40
CA VAL A 242 -2.42 18.68 -3.39
C VAL A 242 -3.19 19.21 -2.19
N LEU A 243 -2.93 18.62 -1.02
CA LEU A 243 -3.54 19.02 0.24
C LEU A 243 -2.73 20.16 0.88
N PRO A 244 -3.34 21.30 1.18
CA PRO A 244 -2.62 22.47 1.67
C PRO A 244 -2.18 22.29 3.14
N GLY A 245 -1.04 22.90 3.47
CA GLY A 245 -0.56 23.05 4.84
C GLY A 245 0.02 21.79 5.49
N VAL A 246 0.04 20.65 4.82
CA VAL A 246 0.52 19.35 5.36
C VAL A 246 1.81 18.88 4.69
N GLY A 247 2.57 18.07 5.42
CA GLY A 247 3.83 17.47 4.96
C GLY A 247 3.68 16.00 4.55
N HIS A 248 4.82 15.39 4.21
CA HIS A 248 4.89 13.96 3.91
C HIS A 248 4.31 13.10 5.02
N ALA A 249 3.67 11.98 4.69
CA ALA A 249 3.06 11.05 5.65
C ALA A 249 1.92 11.65 6.50
N PHE A 250 1.19 12.65 5.99
CA PHE A 250 0.06 13.26 6.71
C PHE A 250 -1.03 12.26 7.11
N ASN A 251 -1.11 11.09 6.47
CA ASN A 251 -2.08 10.04 6.77
C ASN A 251 -1.58 9.02 7.81
N ALA A 252 -0.27 9.00 8.09
CA ALA A 252 0.34 8.01 8.97
C ALA A 252 0.20 8.44 10.44
N ASP A 253 -0.81 7.92 11.14
CA ASP A 253 -1.20 8.32 12.49
C ASP A 253 -0.16 8.02 13.59
N TYR A 254 0.83 7.20 13.29
CA TYR A 254 1.99 6.91 14.13
C TYR A 254 3.16 7.89 13.92
N ARG A 255 3.06 8.83 12.96
CA ARG A 255 4.14 9.78 12.62
C ARG A 255 3.83 11.19 13.13
N ALA A 256 4.88 11.96 13.43
CA ALA A 256 4.76 13.35 13.87
C ALA A 256 4.05 14.27 12.86
N ASN A 257 4.12 13.92 11.57
CA ASN A 257 3.47 14.68 10.48
C ASN A 257 1.99 14.35 10.30
N TYR A 258 1.42 13.46 11.12
CA TYR A 258 0.01 13.11 11.02
C TYR A 258 -0.89 14.34 11.14
N ASN A 259 -1.81 14.47 10.22
CA ASN A 259 -2.84 15.50 10.25
C ASN A 259 -4.22 14.87 10.07
N LYS A 260 -4.96 14.75 11.16
CA LYS A 260 -6.27 14.09 11.17
C LYS A 260 -7.23 14.66 10.13
N ALA A 261 -7.33 15.98 10.02
CA ALA A 261 -8.26 16.62 9.09
C ALA A 261 -7.90 16.30 7.62
N ALA A 262 -6.60 16.30 7.30
CA ALA A 262 -6.13 15.92 5.96
C ALA A 262 -6.30 14.43 5.70
N ALA A 263 -6.05 13.58 6.68
CA ALA A 263 -6.24 12.13 6.59
C ALA A 263 -7.73 11.78 6.38
N ASP A 264 -8.64 12.37 7.15
CA ASP A 264 -10.08 12.18 6.99
C ASP A 264 -10.57 12.64 5.62
N LYS A 265 -10.09 13.81 5.15
CA LYS A 265 -10.40 14.32 3.80
C LYS A 265 -9.88 13.38 2.71
N ALA A 266 -8.64 12.94 2.81
CA ALA A 266 -8.03 12.02 1.86
C ALA A 266 -8.75 10.66 1.81
N TRP A 267 -9.15 10.13 2.97
CA TRP A 267 -9.97 8.93 3.09
C TRP A 267 -11.32 9.08 2.37
N ALA A 268 -12.04 10.18 2.63
CA ALA A 268 -13.32 10.45 1.99
C ALA A 268 -13.19 10.59 0.46
N LEU A 269 -12.14 11.28 -0.03
CA LEU A 269 -11.82 11.41 -1.45
C LEU A 269 -11.50 10.03 -2.06
N GLY A 270 -10.72 9.21 -1.38
CA GLY A 270 -10.36 7.86 -1.83
C GLY A 270 -11.58 6.95 -1.99
N LEU A 271 -12.47 6.91 -0.99
CA LEU A 271 -13.71 6.13 -1.08
C LEU A 271 -14.64 6.67 -2.18
N ALA A 272 -14.72 7.99 -2.36
CA ALA A 272 -15.47 8.59 -3.45
C ALA A 272 -14.91 8.23 -4.82
N TRP A 273 -13.56 8.20 -4.94
CA TRP A 273 -12.86 7.76 -6.15
C TRP A 273 -13.18 6.32 -6.50
N PHE A 274 -13.07 5.39 -5.57
CA PHE A 274 -13.43 4.01 -5.80
C PHE A 274 -14.90 3.85 -6.23
N ARG A 275 -15.82 4.56 -5.57
CA ARG A 275 -17.24 4.56 -5.98
C ARG A 275 -17.46 5.12 -7.39
N LYS A 276 -16.77 6.21 -7.76
CA LYS A 276 -16.83 6.83 -9.11
C LYS A 276 -16.52 5.80 -10.20
N TYR A 277 -15.61 4.88 -9.93
CA TYR A 277 -15.19 3.84 -10.87
C TYR A 277 -15.83 2.45 -10.61
N GLY A 278 -16.96 2.42 -9.91
CA GLY A 278 -17.76 1.20 -9.74
C GLY A 278 -17.30 0.27 -8.63
N MET A 279 -16.31 0.63 -7.84
CA MET A 279 -15.87 -0.10 -6.66
C MET A 279 -16.61 0.38 -5.41
N ALA A 280 -17.94 0.25 -5.39
CA ALA A 280 -18.69 0.51 -4.18
C ALA A 280 -18.51 -0.64 -3.18
N GLY A 281 -18.09 -0.33 -1.95
CA GLY A 281 -18.22 -1.26 -0.83
C GLY A 281 -19.70 -1.49 -0.52
N SER A 282 -20.05 -2.70 -0.09
CA SER A 282 -21.43 -3.10 0.21
C SER A 282 -21.83 -2.76 1.65
#